data_b0ed619af4489fb6d7c993c7fb398b51
#
_entry.id   b0ed619af4489fb6d7c993c7fb398b51
#
_cell.length_a   1.000
_cell.length_b   1.000
_cell.length_c   1.000
_cell.angle_alpha   90.00
_cell.angle_beta   90.00
_cell.angle_gamma   90.00
#
_symmetry.space_group_name_H-M   'P 1'
#
loop_
_entity.id
_entity.type
_entity.pdbx_description
1 polymer ?
#
loop_
_entity_poly.entity_id
_entity_poly.type
_entity_poly.pdbx_seq_one_letter_code
_entity_poly.pdbx_strand_id
1 'polypeptide(L)'
;IRSALHTADIVIGCSLKRKFEVSSDEVADMKRGVITFDLDRSRSPMFPSMPTVDLALASPCDNDPEARRVCYVNAGGAVPRTAAMALSNALLTLFDDILVADSALNAVRLLPGLRCAAYTFLGKPVSADVARQLGMRAVDINLLLQFS
;
A
#
# COMPACT_ATOMS: atom_id res chain seq x y z
N ILE A 1 -5.25 17.92 -11.75
CA ILE A 1 -4.13 17.50 -10.89
C ILE A 1 -3.02 18.54 -10.94
N ARG A 2 -2.53 18.97 -12.12
CA ARG A 2 -1.44 19.95 -12.25
C ARG A 2 -1.68 21.22 -11.45
N SER A 3 -2.85 21.84 -11.56
CA SER A 3 -3.16 23.07 -10.80
C SER A 3 -3.12 22.88 -9.28
N ALA A 4 -3.46 21.69 -8.79
CA ALA A 4 -3.39 21.38 -7.37
C ALA A 4 -1.95 21.19 -6.87
N LEU A 5 -1.05 20.68 -7.72
CA LEU A 5 0.36 20.49 -7.35
C LEU A 5 1.08 21.82 -7.09
N HIS A 6 0.72 22.90 -7.82
CA HIS A 6 1.32 24.22 -7.63
C HIS A 6 1.00 24.86 -6.27
N THR A 7 -0.14 24.52 -5.69
CA THR A 7 -0.66 25.16 -4.47
C THR A 7 -0.57 24.28 -3.24
N ALA A 8 -0.33 22.99 -3.42
CA ALA A 8 -0.31 22.03 -2.33
C ALA A 8 0.88 22.24 -1.40
N ASP A 9 0.64 22.20 -0.10
CA ASP A 9 1.67 22.14 0.94
C ASP A 9 2.13 20.72 1.22
N ILE A 10 1.23 19.74 1.05
CA ILE A 10 1.51 18.32 1.24
C ILE A 10 0.94 17.55 0.05
N VAL A 11 1.74 16.65 -0.51
CA VAL A 11 1.32 15.74 -1.59
C VAL A 11 1.57 14.31 -1.15
N ILE A 12 0.52 13.49 -1.16
CA ILE A 12 0.59 12.09 -0.74
C ILE A 12 0.25 11.19 -1.94
N GLY A 13 1.22 10.41 -2.38
CA GLY A 13 1.06 9.35 -3.37
C GLY A 13 0.51 8.08 -2.74
N CYS A 14 -0.67 7.61 -3.19
CA CYS A 14 -1.31 6.39 -2.71
C CYS A 14 -2.01 5.62 -3.84
N SER A 15 -1.36 5.49 -4.98
CA SER A 15 -1.92 4.87 -6.18
C SER A 15 -1.66 3.37 -6.22
N LEU A 16 -2.63 2.55 -5.80
CA LEU A 16 -2.50 1.09 -5.81
C LEU A 16 -2.68 0.43 -7.19
N LYS A 17 -3.35 1.08 -8.13
CA LYS A 17 -3.77 0.43 -9.38
C LYS A 17 -3.41 1.15 -10.67
N ARG A 18 -3.04 2.41 -10.64
CA ARG A 18 -2.67 3.19 -11.83
C ARG A 18 -1.25 3.68 -11.69
N LYS A 19 -0.44 3.45 -12.71
CA LYS A 19 0.83 4.16 -12.86
C LYS A 19 0.51 5.64 -13.08
N PHE A 20 0.55 6.39 -12.01
CA PHE A 20 0.55 7.84 -12.07
C PHE A 20 1.94 8.29 -11.64
N GLU A 21 2.68 8.85 -12.56
CA GLU A 21 4.00 9.39 -12.32
C GLU A 21 3.93 10.91 -12.48
N VAL A 22 4.51 11.62 -11.52
CA VAL A 22 4.70 13.07 -11.60
C VAL A 22 6.00 13.33 -12.32
N SER A 23 5.92 14.01 -13.45
CA SER A 23 7.10 14.30 -14.28
C SER A 23 8.06 15.27 -13.59
N SER A 24 9.31 15.33 -14.08
CA SER A 24 10.31 16.27 -13.58
C SER A 24 9.86 17.74 -13.68
N ASP A 25 9.15 18.09 -14.75
CA ASP A 25 8.63 19.44 -14.95
C ASP A 25 7.53 19.76 -13.94
N GLU A 26 6.62 18.82 -13.69
CA GLU A 26 5.58 18.97 -12.66
C GLU A 26 6.19 19.08 -11.26
N VAL A 27 7.26 18.33 -10.97
CA VAL A 27 8.01 18.48 -9.73
C VAL A 27 8.67 19.85 -9.63
N ALA A 28 9.24 20.36 -10.75
CA ALA A 28 9.84 21.69 -10.78
C ALA A 28 8.83 22.80 -10.50
N ASP A 29 7.60 22.59 -10.92
CA ASP A 29 6.49 23.53 -10.76
C ASP A 29 5.83 23.49 -9.37
N MET A 30 6.15 22.49 -8.54
CA MET A 30 5.61 22.43 -7.17
C MET A 30 6.08 23.59 -6.31
N LYS A 31 5.26 23.96 -5.32
CA LYS A 31 5.56 24.97 -4.32
C LYS A 31 6.90 24.68 -3.61
N ARG A 32 7.68 25.73 -3.32
CA ARG A 32 8.85 25.59 -2.45
C ARG A 32 8.41 25.13 -1.04
N GLY A 33 9.11 24.15 -0.48
CA GLY A 33 8.80 23.62 0.83
C GLY A 33 7.63 22.62 0.84
N VAL A 34 7.14 22.18 -0.33
CA VAL A 34 6.15 21.09 -0.40
C VAL A 34 6.73 19.83 0.23
N ILE A 35 5.92 19.16 1.04
CA ILE A 35 6.25 17.87 1.64
C ILE A 35 5.59 16.78 0.81
N THR A 36 6.38 15.84 0.30
CA THR A 36 5.87 14.75 -0.52
C THR A 36 6.07 13.40 0.15
N PHE A 37 5.03 12.57 0.14
CA PHE A 37 5.06 11.19 0.59
C PHE A 37 4.67 10.26 -0.54
N ASP A 38 5.36 9.12 -0.64
CA ASP A 38 4.95 8.00 -1.49
C ASP A 38 4.64 6.79 -0.60
N LEU A 39 3.36 6.45 -0.50
CA LEU A 39 2.88 5.31 0.27
C LEU A 39 2.84 4.02 -0.54
N ASP A 40 2.95 4.11 -1.86
CA ASP A 40 2.91 2.97 -2.79
C ASP A 40 4.29 2.72 -3.42
N ARG A 41 5.19 2.20 -2.64
CA ARG A 41 6.58 1.95 -3.06
C ARG A 41 6.77 0.70 -3.92
N SER A 42 5.73 -0.11 -4.11
CA SER A 42 5.96 -1.52 -4.48
C SER A 42 6.43 -1.76 -5.91
N ARG A 43 6.21 -0.89 -6.90
CA ARG A 43 6.55 -1.18 -8.32
C ARG A 43 6.97 0.01 -9.17
N SER A 44 6.55 1.22 -8.83
CA SER A 44 6.87 2.42 -9.63
C SER A 44 6.74 3.62 -8.71
N PRO A 45 7.81 4.36 -8.42
CA PRO A 45 7.72 5.55 -7.58
C PRO A 45 6.82 6.58 -8.25
N MET A 46 5.97 7.23 -7.46
CA MET A 46 5.12 8.32 -7.97
C MET A 46 5.93 9.54 -8.39
N PHE A 47 7.07 9.73 -7.77
CA PHE A 47 7.98 10.85 -8.01
C PHE A 47 9.37 10.33 -8.43
N PRO A 48 9.53 9.80 -9.66
CA PRO A 48 10.77 9.15 -10.08
C PRO A 48 11.98 10.10 -10.14
N SER A 49 11.74 11.39 -10.33
CA SER A 49 12.78 12.41 -10.39
C SER A 49 13.21 12.96 -9.02
N MET A 50 12.51 12.58 -7.94
CA MET A 50 12.82 13.06 -6.59
C MET A 50 13.67 12.03 -5.84
N PRO A 51 14.72 12.47 -5.12
CA PRO A 51 15.41 11.59 -4.19
C PRO A 51 14.47 11.14 -3.07
N THR A 52 14.59 9.89 -2.65
CA THR A 52 13.75 9.32 -1.59
C THR A 52 14.47 9.32 -0.25
N VAL A 53 13.74 9.66 0.81
CA VAL A 53 14.21 9.57 2.19
C VAL A 53 13.34 8.55 2.92
N ASP A 54 13.95 7.47 3.40
CA ASP A 54 13.26 6.45 4.19
C ASP A 54 13.17 6.92 5.64
N LEU A 55 11.96 7.23 6.08
CA LEU A 55 11.70 7.75 7.42
C LEU A 55 12.02 6.78 8.56
N ALA A 56 12.08 5.48 8.28
CA ALA A 56 12.47 4.48 9.28
C ALA A 56 13.99 4.46 9.51
N LEU A 57 14.77 4.91 8.53
CA LEU A 57 16.23 4.90 8.54
C LEU A 57 16.84 6.29 8.67
N ALA A 58 16.07 7.34 8.39
CA ALA A 58 16.54 8.72 8.45
C ALA A 58 16.88 9.13 9.88
N SER A 59 18.07 9.68 10.05
CA SER A 59 18.42 10.36 11.30
C SER A 59 17.71 11.72 11.36
N PRO A 60 17.31 12.21 12.54
CA PRO A 60 16.69 13.53 12.68
C PRO A 60 17.52 14.69 12.16
N CYS A 61 18.83 14.50 12.00
CA CYS A 61 19.77 15.53 11.52
C CYS A 61 19.97 15.54 10.00
N ASP A 62 19.44 14.57 9.26
CA ASP A 62 19.64 14.48 7.80
C ASP A 62 18.63 15.33 7.00
N ASN A 63 17.75 16.01 7.67
CA ASN A 63 16.75 16.88 7.07
C ASN A 63 17.33 18.28 6.93
N ASP A 64 18.00 18.56 5.81
CA ASP A 64 18.19 19.92 5.32
C ASP A 64 16.96 20.31 4.48
N PRO A 65 16.00 21.05 5.05
CA PRO A 65 14.75 21.36 4.35
C PRO A 65 14.94 22.37 3.22
N GLU A 66 16.08 23.04 3.13
CA GLU A 66 16.31 24.10 2.12
C GLU A 66 16.88 23.57 0.81
N ALA A 67 17.51 22.41 0.81
CA ALA A 67 18.39 22.08 -0.30
C ALA A 67 17.73 21.26 -1.41
N ARG A 68 16.77 20.39 -1.13
CA ARG A 68 16.22 19.49 -2.17
C ARG A 68 14.77 19.12 -1.90
N ARG A 69 13.96 19.09 -2.96
CA ARG A 69 12.68 18.42 -2.95
C ARG A 69 12.94 16.92 -2.81
N VAL A 70 12.47 16.34 -1.72
CA VAL A 70 12.63 14.92 -1.41
C VAL A 70 11.26 14.27 -1.26
N CYS A 71 11.15 13.00 -1.60
CA CYS A 71 9.96 12.20 -1.37
C CYS A 71 10.20 11.30 -0.16
N TYR A 72 9.37 11.46 0.86
CA TYR A 72 9.43 10.62 2.04
C TYR A 72 8.69 9.30 1.78
N VAL A 73 9.34 8.22 2.17
CA VAL A 73 8.78 6.87 2.06
C VAL A 73 8.79 6.20 3.44
N ASN A 74 8.04 5.10 3.57
CA ASN A 74 7.98 4.31 4.80
C ASN A 74 7.52 5.11 6.04
N ALA A 75 6.48 5.92 5.87
CA ALA A 75 5.94 6.74 6.96
C ALA A 75 5.52 5.91 8.20
N GLY A 76 5.01 4.68 7.99
CA GLY A 76 4.70 3.75 9.08
C GLY A 76 5.93 3.33 9.89
N GLY A 77 7.10 3.27 9.25
CA GLY A 77 8.37 2.96 9.90
C GLY A 77 8.87 4.06 10.83
N ALA A 78 8.50 5.32 10.57
CA ALA A 78 8.82 6.44 11.47
C ALA A 78 8.03 6.41 12.78
N VAL A 79 6.83 5.84 12.75
CA VAL A 79 5.92 5.74 13.92
C VAL A 79 5.38 4.31 14.07
N PRO A 80 6.25 3.30 14.25
CA PRO A 80 5.88 1.89 14.10
C PRO A 80 4.82 1.45 15.10
N ARG A 81 4.87 1.96 16.32
CA ARG A 81 3.86 1.65 17.35
C ARG A 81 2.48 2.14 16.93
N THR A 82 2.37 3.39 16.48
CA THR A 82 1.10 3.98 16.04
C THR A 82 0.56 3.25 14.80
N ALA A 83 1.42 2.95 13.85
CA ALA A 83 1.05 2.22 12.64
C ALA A 83 0.56 0.80 12.97
N ALA A 84 1.25 0.08 13.83
CA ALA A 84 0.85 -1.26 14.28
C ALA A 84 -0.48 -1.24 15.05
N MET A 85 -0.68 -0.26 15.94
CA MET A 85 -1.94 -0.10 16.67
C MET A 85 -3.11 0.21 15.73
N ALA A 86 -2.92 1.11 14.77
CA ALA A 86 -3.95 1.46 13.79
C ALA A 86 -4.35 0.23 12.94
N LEU A 87 -3.36 -0.53 12.48
CA LEU A 87 -3.59 -1.77 11.74
C LEU A 87 -4.30 -2.82 12.59
N SER A 88 -3.85 -3.02 13.85
CA SER A 88 -4.46 -3.95 14.79
C SER A 88 -5.94 -3.60 15.04
N ASN A 89 -6.25 -2.34 15.30
CA ASN A 89 -7.62 -1.89 15.51
C ASN A 89 -8.51 -2.10 14.29
N ALA A 90 -7.97 -1.89 13.08
CA ALA A 90 -8.70 -2.15 11.84
C ALA A 90 -8.96 -3.65 11.61
N LEU A 91 -8.04 -4.53 12.03
CA LEU A 91 -8.16 -5.97 11.89
C LEU A 91 -9.05 -6.60 12.97
N LEU A 92 -9.16 -6.00 14.16
CA LEU A 92 -9.97 -6.56 15.26
C LEU A 92 -11.43 -6.78 14.86
N THR A 93 -12.02 -5.87 14.09
CA THR A 93 -13.40 -6.03 13.60
C THR A 93 -13.58 -7.24 12.69
N LEU A 94 -12.53 -7.61 11.95
CA LEU A 94 -12.52 -8.80 11.10
C LEU A 94 -12.32 -10.09 11.90
N PHE A 95 -11.55 -10.04 12.99
CA PHE A 95 -11.29 -11.24 13.80
C PHE A 95 -12.54 -11.75 14.50
N ASP A 96 -13.39 -10.86 14.99
CA ASP A 96 -14.66 -11.27 15.61
C ASP A 96 -15.53 -12.05 14.61
N ASP A 97 -15.66 -11.58 13.39
CA ASP A 97 -16.41 -12.26 12.34
C ASP A 97 -15.77 -13.61 11.94
N ILE A 98 -14.44 -13.69 11.91
CA ILE A 98 -13.71 -14.94 11.60
C ILE A 98 -13.91 -15.97 12.71
N LEU A 99 -13.87 -15.55 13.98
CA LEU A 99 -14.05 -16.44 15.14
C LEU A 99 -15.45 -17.04 15.18
N VAL A 100 -16.46 -16.28 14.79
CA VAL A 100 -17.85 -16.76 14.72
C VAL A 100 -18.07 -17.78 13.59
N ALA A 101 -17.21 -17.78 12.59
CA ALA A 101 -17.38 -18.62 11.39
C ALA A 101 -17.03 -20.12 11.57
N ASP A 102 -16.61 -20.57 12.75
CA ASP A 102 -16.24 -21.95 13.14
C ASP A 102 -15.09 -22.59 12.35
N SER A 103 -14.85 -22.16 11.12
CA SER A 103 -13.79 -22.68 10.26
C SER A 103 -13.30 -21.64 9.24
N ALA A 104 -12.07 -21.81 8.78
CA ALA A 104 -11.51 -20.97 7.71
C ALA A 104 -12.34 -21.06 6.41
N LEU A 105 -12.92 -22.22 6.13
CA LEU A 105 -13.79 -22.42 4.97
C LEU A 105 -15.06 -21.57 5.08
N ASN A 106 -15.73 -21.63 6.23
CA ASN A 106 -16.93 -20.83 6.48
C ASN A 106 -16.62 -19.33 6.52
N ALA A 107 -15.50 -18.93 7.11
CA ALA A 107 -15.09 -17.55 7.10
C ALA A 107 -14.93 -17.00 5.66
N VAL A 108 -14.28 -17.73 4.77
CA VAL A 108 -14.14 -17.35 3.36
C VAL A 108 -15.48 -17.36 2.61
N ARG A 109 -16.42 -18.27 2.96
CA ARG A 109 -17.77 -18.30 2.39
C ARG A 109 -18.59 -17.08 2.78
N LEU A 110 -18.58 -16.74 4.07
CA LEU A 110 -19.47 -15.72 4.66
C LEU A 110 -18.92 -14.29 4.47
N LEU A 111 -17.60 -14.13 4.43
CA LEU A 111 -16.95 -12.83 4.41
C LEU A 111 -16.35 -12.53 3.03
N PRO A 112 -17.03 -11.75 2.17
CA PRO A 112 -16.52 -11.39 0.84
C PRO A 112 -15.16 -10.70 0.88
N GLY A 113 -14.88 -9.92 1.92
CA GLY A 113 -13.59 -9.27 2.12
C GLY A 113 -12.43 -10.26 2.26
N LEU A 114 -12.61 -11.35 3.04
CA LEU A 114 -11.61 -12.42 3.16
C LEU A 114 -11.41 -13.17 1.84
N ARG A 115 -12.48 -13.37 1.09
CA ARG A 115 -12.41 -13.99 -0.24
C ARG A 115 -11.56 -13.20 -1.20
N CYS A 116 -11.74 -11.88 -1.21
CA CYS A 116 -10.94 -10.98 -2.04
C CYS A 116 -9.48 -10.85 -1.55
N ALA A 117 -9.23 -11.02 -0.26
CA ALA A 117 -7.90 -10.92 0.34
C ALA A 117 -7.12 -12.26 0.29
N ALA A 118 -7.76 -13.37 -0.09
CA ALA A 118 -7.11 -14.66 -0.11
C ALA A 118 -6.01 -14.72 -1.20
N TYR A 119 -4.83 -15.13 -0.82
CA TYR A 119 -3.72 -15.42 -1.74
C TYR A 119 -3.72 -16.88 -2.18
N THR A 120 -3.94 -17.78 -1.22
CA THR A 120 -4.06 -19.22 -1.45
C THR A 120 -5.28 -19.75 -0.70
N PHE A 121 -5.93 -20.75 -1.27
CA PHE A 121 -7.07 -21.42 -0.64
C PHE A 121 -7.07 -22.92 -1.01
N LEU A 122 -7.23 -23.80 -0.02
CA LEU A 122 -7.13 -25.26 -0.19
C LEU A 122 -5.88 -25.71 -0.96
N GLY A 123 -4.73 -25.11 -0.64
CA GLY A 123 -3.44 -25.41 -1.25
C GLY A 123 -3.26 -24.92 -2.69
N LYS A 124 -4.18 -24.13 -3.23
CA LYS A 124 -4.11 -23.58 -4.59
C LYS A 124 -4.00 -22.06 -4.56
N PRO A 125 -3.20 -21.42 -5.45
CA PRO A 125 -3.16 -19.99 -5.57
C PRO A 125 -4.46 -19.47 -6.17
N VAL A 126 -5.10 -18.52 -5.51
CA VAL A 126 -6.33 -17.86 -5.97
C VAL A 126 -6.08 -16.41 -6.39
N SER A 127 -4.96 -15.83 -5.96
CA SER A 127 -4.48 -14.54 -6.44
C SER A 127 -3.66 -14.71 -7.71
N ALA A 128 -4.01 -13.96 -8.76
CA ALA A 128 -3.28 -13.99 -10.02
C ALA A 128 -1.79 -13.58 -9.89
N ASP A 129 -1.51 -12.64 -8.99
CA ASP A 129 -0.13 -12.17 -8.74
C ASP A 129 0.72 -13.24 -8.05
N VAL A 130 0.16 -13.91 -7.04
CA VAL A 130 0.85 -15.02 -6.35
C VAL A 130 1.03 -16.20 -7.29
N ALA A 131 0.02 -16.56 -8.06
CA ALA A 131 0.12 -17.63 -9.05
C ALA A 131 1.25 -17.37 -10.05
N ARG A 132 1.37 -16.14 -10.54
CA ARG A 132 2.45 -15.73 -11.46
C ARG A 132 3.83 -15.86 -10.83
N GLN A 133 3.98 -15.44 -9.56
CA GLN A 133 5.25 -15.56 -8.83
C GLN A 133 5.66 -17.02 -8.60
N LEU A 134 4.68 -17.90 -8.40
CA LEU A 134 4.89 -19.33 -8.20
C LEU A 134 5.00 -20.13 -9.51
N GLY A 135 4.88 -19.50 -10.68
CA GLY A 135 4.82 -20.19 -11.98
C GLY A 135 3.60 -21.10 -12.13
N MET A 136 2.52 -20.81 -11.41
CA MET A 136 1.30 -21.60 -11.37
C MET A 136 0.13 -20.85 -12.03
N ARG A 137 -0.95 -21.57 -12.32
CA ARG A 137 -2.21 -20.95 -12.77
C ARG A 137 -3.08 -20.63 -11.57
N ALA A 138 -3.62 -19.41 -11.53
CA ALA A 138 -4.62 -19.03 -10.54
C ALA A 138 -5.93 -19.81 -10.73
N VAL A 139 -6.56 -20.21 -9.64
CA VAL A 139 -7.85 -20.88 -9.63
C VAL A 139 -8.88 -19.91 -9.07
N ASP A 140 -10.09 -19.91 -9.65
CA ASP A 140 -11.18 -19.10 -9.11
C ASP A 140 -11.60 -19.67 -7.75
N ILE A 141 -11.55 -18.83 -6.71
CA ILE A 141 -11.91 -19.20 -5.35
C ILE A 141 -13.39 -19.63 -5.25
N ASN A 142 -14.27 -19.05 -6.08
CA ASN A 142 -15.68 -19.41 -6.07
C ASN A 142 -15.91 -20.87 -6.55
N LEU A 143 -15.11 -21.33 -7.52
CA LEU A 143 -15.15 -22.74 -7.93
C LEU A 143 -14.68 -23.65 -6.81
N LEU A 144 -13.63 -23.30 -6.08
CA LEU A 144 -13.16 -24.11 -4.95
C LEU A 144 -14.19 -24.18 -3.82
N LEU A 145 -14.96 -23.11 -3.59
CA LEU A 145 -16.01 -23.06 -2.58
C LEU A 145 -17.25 -23.90 -2.94
N GLN A 146 -17.48 -24.19 -4.21
CA GLN A 146 -18.60 -25.03 -4.65
C GLN A 146 -18.34 -26.52 -4.41
N PHE A 147 -17.07 -26.92 -4.40
CA PHE A 147 -16.66 -28.33 -4.29
C PHE A 147 -16.09 -28.71 -2.91
N SER A 148 -16.21 -27.82 -1.91
CA SER A 148 -15.65 -28.02 -0.57
C SER A 148 -16.72 -28.09 0.55
#